data_2df2ab0d0001b317fe9fa9ffd69b8506
#
_entry.id   2df2ab0d0001b317fe9fa9ffd69b8506
#
_cell.length_a   1.000
_cell.length_b   1.000
_cell.length_c   1.000
_cell.angle_alpha   90.00
_cell.angle_beta   90.00
_cell.angle_gamma   90.00
#
_symmetry.space_group_name_H-M   'P 1'
#
loop_
_entity.id
_entity.type
_entity.pdbx_description
1 polymer ?
#
loop_
_entity_poly.entity_id
_entity_poly.type
_entity_poly.pdbx_seq_one_letter_code
_entity_poly.pdbx_strand_id
1 'polypeptide(L)'
;MSTKTKFYLLFFTILLLAFYYFVFRGTDNWKVKMPVLSYVQPFSFTNQDGEAVTDKNLLNKITVVEYFFTTCKGICPKLNTNMKQVYEIYKNESDFQILSHTCNPGTDSVSVLKHYSDSLQVNTKKWIFLTGRKDSLYQMARGSYLLDDPKNNVEKIEDQFIHTQYFALVDRQGKVRGKIYDGLKVLEVEQLKQDISKLLKE
;
A
#
# COMPACT_ATOMS: atom_id res chain seq x y z
N MET A 1 43.06 43.34 -6.65
CA MET A 1 42.87 41.94 -7.14
C MET A 1 43.35 41.92 -8.60
N SER A 2 44.26 41.02 -8.96
CA SER A 2 44.83 40.97 -10.30
C SER A 2 43.80 40.50 -11.32
N THR A 3 43.96 40.87 -12.60
CA THR A 3 43.07 40.44 -13.68
C THR A 3 42.98 38.90 -13.77
N LYS A 4 44.09 38.22 -13.53
CA LYS A 4 44.16 36.74 -13.47
C LYS A 4 43.28 36.17 -12.35
N THR A 5 43.30 36.77 -11.16
CA THR A 5 42.46 36.31 -10.00
C THR A 5 40.96 36.50 -10.32
N LYS A 6 40.58 37.59 -10.97
CA LYS A 6 39.20 37.82 -11.40
C LYS A 6 38.73 36.77 -12.42
N PHE A 7 39.60 36.42 -13.38
CA PHE A 7 39.34 35.41 -14.40
C PHE A 7 39.12 34.01 -13.75
N TYR A 8 40.00 33.59 -12.85
CA TYR A 8 39.85 32.30 -12.16
C TYR A 8 38.59 32.25 -11.33
N LEU A 9 38.27 33.31 -10.58
CA LEU A 9 37.04 33.37 -9.80
C LEU A 9 35.80 33.22 -10.69
N LEU A 10 35.74 33.95 -11.82
CA LEU A 10 34.64 33.84 -12.76
C LEU A 10 34.53 32.44 -13.36
N PHE A 11 35.66 31.84 -13.79
CA PHE A 11 35.69 30.49 -14.33
C PHE A 11 35.18 29.45 -13.36
N PHE A 12 35.67 29.44 -12.10
CA PHE A 12 35.21 28.49 -11.09
C PHE A 12 33.76 28.73 -10.66
N THR A 13 33.28 29.97 -10.64
CA THR A 13 31.87 30.27 -10.36
C THR A 13 30.97 29.71 -11.48
N ILE A 14 31.31 29.88 -12.73
CA ILE A 14 30.57 29.31 -13.86
C ILE A 14 30.57 27.77 -13.79
N LEU A 15 31.72 27.18 -13.48
CA LEU A 15 31.84 25.72 -13.36
C LEU A 15 31.01 25.16 -12.20
N LEU A 16 30.96 25.82 -11.04
CA LEU A 16 30.11 25.49 -9.91
C LEU A 16 28.62 25.62 -10.26
N LEU A 17 28.23 26.68 -10.93
CA LEU A 17 26.84 26.88 -11.37
C LEU A 17 26.43 25.83 -12.39
N ALA A 18 27.32 25.50 -13.36
CA ALA A 18 27.07 24.43 -14.31
C ALA A 18 26.95 23.06 -13.62
N PHE A 19 27.87 22.76 -12.69
CA PHE A 19 27.79 21.53 -11.88
C PHE A 19 26.48 21.45 -11.10
N TYR A 20 26.11 22.52 -10.40
CA TYR A 20 24.84 22.59 -9.66
C TYR A 20 23.65 22.37 -10.59
N TYR A 21 23.66 23.03 -11.76
CA TYR A 21 22.61 22.89 -12.76
C TYR A 21 22.47 21.45 -13.27
N PHE A 22 23.58 20.79 -13.65
CA PHE A 22 23.55 19.43 -14.19
C PHE A 22 23.26 18.37 -13.12
N VAL A 23 23.69 18.57 -11.88
CA VAL A 23 23.48 17.59 -10.80
C VAL A 23 22.10 17.70 -10.16
N PHE A 24 21.56 18.92 -10.03
CA PHE A 24 20.33 19.15 -9.27
C PHE A 24 19.10 19.46 -10.14
N ARG A 25 19.27 19.95 -11.36
CA ARG A 25 18.12 20.22 -12.22
C ARG A 25 17.57 18.94 -12.81
N GLY A 26 16.32 18.63 -12.47
CA GLY A 26 15.60 17.45 -12.98
C GLY A 26 15.97 16.12 -12.31
N THR A 27 16.79 16.15 -11.25
CA THR A 27 17.08 14.95 -10.44
C THR A 27 16.39 15.04 -9.09
N ASP A 28 15.69 13.95 -8.72
CA ASP A 28 15.09 13.80 -7.38
C ASP A 28 16.08 13.26 -6.33
N ASN A 29 17.39 13.34 -6.60
CA ASN A 29 18.45 12.80 -5.75
C ASN A 29 18.49 13.39 -4.33
N TRP A 30 17.93 14.58 -4.15
CA TRP A 30 17.83 15.28 -2.86
C TRP A 30 16.50 15.08 -2.15
N LYS A 31 15.48 14.49 -2.83
CA LYS A 31 14.22 14.13 -2.17
C LYS A 31 14.39 12.87 -1.37
N VAL A 32 14.04 12.92 -0.09
CA VAL A 32 13.98 11.73 0.77
C VAL A 32 12.89 10.81 0.20
N LYS A 33 13.31 9.75 -0.46
CA LYS A 33 12.38 8.74 -0.96
C LYS A 33 11.77 7.97 0.21
N MET A 34 10.49 7.67 0.09
CA MET A 34 9.79 6.85 1.06
C MET A 34 10.48 5.48 1.18
N PRO A 35 10.81 5.00 2.40
CA PRO A 35 11.53 3.73 2.56
C PRO A 35 10.75 2.55 1.97
N VAL A 36 11.49 1.56 1.48
CA VAL A 36 10.96 0.24 1.09
C VAL A 36 11.06 -0.67 2.30
N LEU A 37 9.96 -1.27 2.70
CA LEU A 37 9.88 -2.18 3.85
C LEU A 37 10.00 -3.64 3.42
N SER A 38 9.33 -4.02 2.34
CA SER A 38 9.29 -5.37 1.79
C SER A 38 8.87 -5.35 0.32
N TYR A 39 8.76 -6.55 -0.26
CA TYR A 39 8.29 -6.77 -1.63
C TYR A 39 7.12 -7.74 -1.62
N VAL A 40 6.08 -7.43 -2.40
CA VAL A 40 4.94 -8.34 -2.56
C VAL A 40 5.40 -9.59 -3.29
N GLN A 41 5.21 -10.74 -2.65
CA GLN A 41 5.52 -12.04 -3.24
C GLN A 41 4.41 -12.46 -4.21
N PRO A 42 4.68 -13.36 -5.18
CA PRO A 42 3.66 -13.90 -6.06
C PRO A 42 2.51 -14.53 -5.27
N PHE A 43 1.28 -14.22 -5.67
CA PHE A 43 0.07 -14.81 -5.10
C PHE A 43 -1.01 -14.98 -6.18
N SER A 44 -2.02 -15.80 -5.86
CA SER A 44 -3.24 -15.92 -6.65
C SER A 44 -4.41 -16.14 -5.70
N PHE A 45 -5.35 -15.17 -5.67
CA PHE A 45 -6.56 -15.21 -4.85
C PHE A 45 -7.78 -14.98 -5.73
N THR A 46 -8.96 -15.20 -5.18
CA THR A 46 -10.24 -14.99 -5.88
C THR A 46 -10.93 -13.75 -5.33
N ASN A 47 -11.41 -12.88 -6.20
CA ASN A 47 -12.14 -11.68 -5.78
C ASN A 47 -13.64 -11.98 -5.53
N GLN A 48 -14.38 -10.97 -5.09
CA GLN A 48 -15.82 -11.03 -4.84
C GLN A 48 -16.69 -11.34 -6.08
N ASP A 49 -16.14 -11.21 -7.27
CA ASP A 49 -16.81 -11.52 -8.56
C ASP A 49 -16.38 -12.89 -9.12
N GLY A 50 -15.57 -13.67 -8.39
CA GLY A 50 -15.08 -14.98 -8.79
C GLY A 50 -13.87 -14.96 -9.73
N GLU A 51 -13.26 -13.80 -9.94
CA GLU A 51 -12.11 -13.63 -10.84
C GLU A 51 -10.79 -13.81 -10.07
N ALA A 52 -9.78 -14.33 -10.76
CA ALA A 52 -8.44 -14.46 -10.20
C ALA A 52 -7.73 -13.10 -10.14
N VAL A 53 -7.16 -12.78 -8.97
CA VAL A 53 -6.31 -11.61 -8.72
C VAL A 53 -4.94 -12.08 -8.27
N THR A 54 -3.89 -11.55 -8.91
CA THR A 54 -2.50 -11.93 -8.69
C THR A 54 -1.65 -10.71 -8.34
N ASP A 55 -0.41 -10.92 -7.95
CA ASP A 55 0.60 -9.87 -7.78
C ASP A 55 0.72 -8.95 -9.01
N LYS A 56 0.49 -9.47 -10.22
CA LYS A 56 0.53 -8.70 -11.47
C LYS A 56 -0.56 -7.61 -11.52
N ASN A 57 -1.67 -7.79 -10.81
CA ASN A 57 -2.74 -6.79 -10.74
C ASN A 57 -2.36 -5.57 -9.89
N LEU A 58 -1.24 -5.64 -9.13
CA LEU A 58 -0.71 -4.51 -8.37
C LEU A 58 0.25 -3.66 -9.22
N LEU A 59 0.79 -4.22 -10.31
CA LEU A 59 1.73 -3.49 -11.16
C LEU A 59 1.05 -2.26 -11.79
N ASN A 60 1.79 -1.16 -11.83
CA ASN A 60 1.34 0.15 -12.31
C ASN A 60 0.19 0.77 -11.49
N LYS A 61 -0.04 0.28 -10.25
CA LYS A 61 -1.05 0.82 -9.35
C LYS A 61 -0.47 1.09 -7.96
N ILE A 62 -0.95 2.14 -7.33
CA ILE A 62 -0.77 2.38 -5.91
C ILE A 62 -1.88 1.62 -5.19
N THR A 63 -1.49 0.70 -4.31
CA THR A 63 -2.42 -0.21 -3.66
C THR A 63 -2.36 -0.03 -2.15
N VAL A 64 -3.50 0.17 -1.50
CA VAL A 64 -3.64 0.04 -0.05
C VAL A 64 -4.13 -1.37 0.26
N VAL A 65 -3.47 -2.02 1.22
CA VAL A 65 -3.81 -3.40 1.62
C VAL A 65 -4.23 -3.42 3.07
N GLU A 66 -5.31 -4.16 3.34
CA GLU A 66 -5.79 -4.48 4.69
C GLU A 66 -6.23 -5.93 4.80
N TYR A 67 -6.42 -6.37 6.06
CA TYR A 67 -7.06 -7.64 6.39
C TYR A 67 -8.34 -7.41 7.19
N PHE A 68 -9.37 -8.18 6.88
CA PHE A 68 -10.69 -8.05 7.50
C PHE A 68 -11.39 -9.41 7.58
N PHE A 69 -12.59 -9.46 8.12
CA PHE A 69 -13.55 -10.57 7.95
C PHE A 69 -14.98 -10.04 8.08
N THR A 70 -15.90 -10.64 7.33
CA THR A 70 -17.25 -10.08 7.13
C THR A 70 -18.08 -10.06 8.40
N THR A 71 -17.85 -11.01 9.33
CA THR A 71 -18.60 -11.15 10.59
C THR A 71 -18.00 -10.38 11.76
N CYS A 72 -16.98 -9.55 11.53
CA CYS A 72 -16.32 -8.75 12.55
C CYS A 72 -17.26 -7.68 13.12
N LYS A 73 -17.59 -7.78 14.40
CA LYS A 73 -18.40 -6.78 15.15
C LYS A 73 -17.55 -5.81 15.98
N GLY A 74 -16.24 -6.01 16.02
CA GLY A 74 -15.29 -5.23 16.81
C GLY A 74 -14.72 -4.02 16.08
N ILE A 75 -13.46 -4.13 15.67
CA ILE A 75 -12.69 -3.01 15.07
C ILE A 75 -13.00 -2.75 13.58
N CYS A 76 -13.45 -3.77 12.82
CA CYS A 76 -13.64 -3.67 11.39
C CYS A 76 -14.60 -2.55 10.94
N PRO A 77 -15.74 -2.28 11.62
CA PRO A 77 -16.59 -1.15 11.23
C PRO A 77 -15.85 0.19 11.27
N LYS A 78 -14.96 0.39 12.26
CA LYS A 78 -14.15 1.60 12.36
C LYS A 78 -13.04 1.64 11.28
N LEU A 79 -12.39 0.49 11.04
CA LEU A 79 -11.38 0.37 9.95
C LEU A 79 -12.01 0.66 8.59
N ASN A 80 -13.18 0.08 8.30
CA ASN A 80 -13.92 0.34 7.06
C ASN A 80 -14.31 1.81 6.91
N THR A 81 -14.73 2.46 8.00
CA THR A 81 -15.03 3.90 7.98
C THR A 81 -13.80 4.71 7.60
N ASN A 82 -12.64 4.38 8.16
CA ASN A 82 -11.38 5.05 7.89
C ASN A 82 -10.86 4.72 6.47
N MET A 83 -10.97 3.46 6.04
CA MET A 83 -10.60 3.06 4.68
C MET A 83 -11.53 3.70 3.64
N LYS A 84 -12.83 3.87 3.95
CA LYS A 84 -13.77 4.56 3.07
C LYS A 84 -13.39 6.03 2.84
N GLN A 85 -12.81 6.71 3.84
CA GLN A 85 -12.28 8.06 3.64
C GLN A 85 -11.11 8.06 2.63
N VAL A 86 -10.22 7.07 2.68
CA VAL A 86 -9.14 6.91 1.70
C VAL A 86 -9.74 6.62 0.32
N TYR A 87 -10.68 5.68 0.23
CA TYR A 87 -11.38 5.36 -1.01
C TYR A 87 -12.04 6.59 -1.65
N GLU A 88 -12.81 7.37 -0.90
CA GLU A 88 -13.53 8.53 -1.44
C GLU A 88 -12.59 9.58 -2.04
N ILE A 89 -11.39 9.76 -1.49
CA ILE A 89 -10.38 10.70 -2.00
C ILE A 89 -9.79 10.19 -3.33
N TYR A 90 -9.49 8.88 -3.42
CA TYR A 90 -8.69 8.34 -4.52
C TYR A 90 -9.46 7.45 -5.52
N LYS A 91 -10.77 7.24 -5.33
CA LYS A 91 -11.58 6.34 -6.20
C LYS A 91 -11.57 6.72 -7.68
N ASN A 92 -11.30 7.99 -8.01
CA ASN A 92 -11.24 8.49 -9.38
C ASN A 92 -9.83 8.40 -10.00
N GLU A 93 -8.78 8.14 -9.19
CA GLU A 93 -7.43 7.95 -9.70
C GLU A 93 -7.34 6.62 -10.46
N SER A 94 -6.88 6.66 -11.72
CA SER A 94 -6.84 5.47 -12.60
C SER A 94 -5.94 4.37 -12.04
N ASP A 95 -4.83 4.75 -11.44
CA ASP A 95 -3.77 3.90 -10.93
C ASP A 95 -3.81 3.71 -9.40
N PHE A 96 -4.97 3.90 -8.78
CA PHE A 96 -5.23 3.60 -7.38
C PHE A 96 -6.20 2.44 -7.20
N GLN A 97 -5.94 1.61 -6.18
CA GLN A 97 -6.86 0.54 -5.74
C GLN A 97 -6.67 0.19 -4.26
N ILE A 98 -7.64 -0.52 -3.71
CA ILE A 98 -7.60 -1.11 -2.36
C ILE A 98 -7.79 -2.62 -2.49
N LEU A 99 -6.99 -3.41 -1.77
CA LEU A 99 -7.15 -4.85 -1.62
C LEU A 99 -7.44 -5.20 -0.16
N SER A 100 -8.63 -5.72 0.08
CA SER A 100 -9.03 -6.24 1.40
C SER A 100 -8.99 -7.76 1.36
N HIS A 101 -8.04 -8.36 2.08
CA HIS A 101 -7.89 -9.81 2.21
C HIS A 101 -8.68 -10.33 3.39
N THR A 102 -9.45 -11.41 3.21
CA THR A 102 -10.13 -12.00 4.38
C THR A 102 -9.16 -12.75 5.29
N CYS A 103 -9.36 -12.61 6.61
CA CYS A 103 -8.72 -13.46 7.61
C CYS A 103 -9.47 -14.79 7.80
N ASN A 104 -10.71 -14.89 7.33
CA ASN A 104 -11.57 -16.04 7.58
C ASN A 104 -12.18 -16.64 6.29
N PRO A 105 -11.32 -17.17 5.39
CA PRO A 105 -11.79 -17.69 4.09
C PRO A 105 -12.78 -18.86 4.21
N GLY A 106 -12.83 -19.53 5.36
CA GLY A 106 -13.81 -20.61 5.60
C GLY A 106 -15.26 -20.12 5.66
N THR A 107 -15.48 -18.88 6.06
CA THR A 107 -16.82 -18.24 6.09
C THR A 107 -16.99 -17.21 4.98
N ASP A 108 -15.93 -16.54 4.60
CA ASP A 108 -15.93 -15.45 3.63
C ASP A 108 -15.76 -16.00 2.19
N SER A 109 -16.78 -16.71 1.72
CA SER A 109 -16.85 -17.19 0.34
C SER A 109 -17.00 -16.04 -0.63
N VAL A 110 -16.83 -16.29 -1.93
CA VAL A 110 -17.00 -15.31 -3.03
C VAL A 110 -18.36 -14.61 -2.92
N SER A 111 -19.46 -15.37 -2.73
CA SER A 111 -20.81 -14.82 -2.60
C SER A 111 -20.99 -13.95 -1.34
N VAL A 112 -20.34 -14.33 -0.23
CA VAL A 112 -20.36 -13.54 1.02
C VAL A 112 -19.59 -12.23 0.82
N LEU A 113 -18.41 -12.28 0.19
CA LEU A 113 -17.64 -11.09 -0.15
C LEU A 113 -18.38 -10.16 -1.10
N LYS A 114 -19.11 -10.73 -2.09
CA LYS A 114 -19.94 -9.93 -3.00
C LYS A 114 -21.01 -9.16 -2.24
N HIS A 115 -21.76 -9.85 -1.40
CA HIS A 115 -22.79 -9.21 -0.58
C HIS A 115 -22.21 -8.14 0.37
N TYR A 116 -21.04 -8.42 0.95
CA TYR A 116 -20.33 -7.48 1.81
C TYR A 116 -19.90 -6.21 1.05
N SER A 117 -19.29 -6.37 -0.13
CA SER A 117 -18.88 -5.25 -0.97
C SER A 117 -20.05 -4.38 -1.41
N ASP A 118 -21.19 -5.01 -1.75
CA ASP A 118 -22.42 -4.30 -2.12
C ASP A 118 -22.96 -3.48 -0.93
N SER A 119 -22.88 -4.01 0.29
CA SER A 119 -23.29 -3.28 1.51
C SER A 119 -22.46 -2.03 1.80
N LEU A 120 -21.19 -2.03 1.37
CA LEU A 120 -20.31 -0.87 1.51
C LEU A 120 -20.54 0.20 0.43
N GLN A 121 -21.30 -0.14 -0.63
CA GLN A 121 -21.59 0.77 -1.76
C GLN A 121 -20.31 1.34 -2.38
N VAL A 122 -19.35 0.49 -2.70
CA VAL A 122 -18.08 0.84 -3.33
C VAL A 122 -17.96 0.26 -4.73
N ASN A 123 -17.12 0.89 -5.56
CA ASN A 123 -16.78 0.33 -6.87
C ASN A 123 -15.76 -0.80 -6.69
N THR A 124 -16.19 -2.04 -6.92
CA THR A 124 -15.37 -3.25 -6.76
C THR A 124 -14.20 -3.37 -7.74
N LYS A 125 -14.13 -2.51 -8.77
CA LYS A 125 -12.93 -2.36 -9.61
C LYS A 125 -11.83 -1.53 -8.93
N LYS A 126 -12.18 -0.81 -7.85
CA LYS A 126 -11.28 0.05 -7.08
C LYS A 126 -11.04 -0.45 -5.67
N TRP A 127 -12.03 -1.08 -5.07
CA TRP A 127 -11.90 -1.72 -3.75
C TRP A 127 -12.29 -3.19 -3.88
N ILE A 128 -11.27 -4.04 -3.92
CA ILE A 128 -11.35 -5.46 -4.27
C ILE A 128 -11.25 -6.28 -2.99
N PHE A 129 -12.17 -7.22 -2.82
CA PHE A 129 -12.22 -8.11 -1.65
C PHE A 129 -11.77 -9.50 -2.04
N LEU A 130 -10.80 -10.07 -1.34
CA LEU A 130 -10.09 -11.27 -1.74
C LEU A 130 -10.26 -12.38 -0.74
N THR A 131 -10.53 -13.59 -1.26
CA THR A 131 -10.52 -14.85 -0.52
C THR A 131 -9.61 -15.87 -1.21
N GLY A 132 -9.22 -16.92 -0.47
CA GLY A 132 -8.33 -17.96 -0.99
C GLY A 132 -7.94 -18.96 0.08
N ARG A 133 -6.84 -19.68 -0.14
CA ARG A 133 -6.31 -20.60 0.87
C ARG A 133 -5.82 -19.81 2.09
N LYS A 134 -6.20 -20.26 3.29
CA LYS A 134 -5.87 -19.60 4.57
C LYS A 134 -4.37 -19.45 4.77
N ASP A 135 -3.60 -20.50 4.49
CA ASP A 135 -2.14 -20.50 4.59
C ASP A 135 -1.49 -19.44 3.70
N SER A 136 -1.94 -19.36 2.45
CA SER A 136 -1.42 -18.39 1.48
C SER A 136 -1.79 -16.94 1.88
N LEU A 137 -3.02 -16.70 2.33
CA LEU A 137 -3.45 -15.38 2.84
C LEU A 137 -2.59 -14.95 4.03
N TYR A 138 -2.33 -15.85 4.98
CA TYR A 138 -1.56 -15.57 6.19
C TYR A 138 -0.07 -15.39 5.91
N GLN A 139 0.48 -16.17 4.96
CA GLN A 139 1.85 -15.97 4.49
C GLN A 139 2.03 -14.59 3.85
N MET A 140 1.05 -14.12 3.08
CA MET A 140 1.09 -12.78 2.50
C MET A 140 1.04 -11.68 3.56
N ALA A 141 0.18 -11.84 4.58
CA ALA A 141 0.11 -10.89 5.69
C ALA A 141 1.46 -10.71 6.39
N ARG A 142 2.15 -11.82 6.66
CA ARG A 142 3.41 -11.86 7.43
C ARG A 142 4.63 -11.52 6.59
N GLY A 143 4.76 -12.16 5.42
CA GLY A 143 5.98 -12.11 4.61
C GLY A 143 6.02 -10.98 3.59
N SER A 144 4.86 -10.59 3.05
CA SER A 144 4.78 -9.56 2.02
C SER A 144 4.37 -8.21 2.57
N TYR A 145 3.21 -8.15 3.21
CA TYR A 145 2.60 -6.88 3.64
C TYR A 145 3.03 -6.42 5.03
N LEU A 146 3.65 -7.30 5.83
CA LEU A 146 4.09 -7.04 7.22
C LEU A 146 2.94 -6.59 8.13
N LEU A 147 1.75 -7.13 7.91
CA LEU A 147 0.52 -6.80 8.66
C LEU A 147 0.27 -7.76 9.84
N ASP A 148 1.08 -8.80 9.97
CA ASP A 148 1.10 -9.72 11.12
C ASP A 148 2.54 -10.13 11.44
N ASP A 149 2.82 -10.49 12.70
CA ASP A 149 4.15 -10.92 13.11
C ASP A 149 4.40 -12.37 12.62
N PRO A 150 5.51 -12.66 11.92
CA PRO A 150 5.90 -14.03 11.55
C PRO A 150 5.99 -14.99 12.74
N LYS A 151 6.26 -14.50 13.95
CA LYS A 151 6.28 -15.29 15.19
C LYS A 151 4.92 -15.84 15.60
N ASN A 152 3.83 -15.26 15.08
CA ASN A 152 2.48 -15.77 15.31
C ASN A 152 2.18 -17.08 14.57
N ASN A 153 3.12 -17.59 13.77
CA ASN A 153 3.01 -18.87 13.05
C ASN A 153 3.47 -20.07 13.91
N VAL A 154 2.96 -20.19 15.13
CA VAL A 154 3.37 -21.22 16.12
C VAL A 154 2.41 -22.40 16.23
N GLU A 155 1.20 -22.29 15.67
CA GLU A 155 0.14 -23.29 15.74
C GLU A 155 -0.22 -23.80 14.34
N LYS A 156 -1.07 -24.84 14.31
CA LYS A 156 -1.63 -25.28 13.02
C LYS A 156 -2.43 -24.16 12.40
N ILE A 157 -2.36 -24.05 11.07
CA ILE A 157 -2.99 -22.93 10.33
C ILE A 157 -4.50 -22.82 10.58
N GLU A 158 -5.17 -23.93 10.85
CA GLU A 158 -6.61 -24.00 11.16
C GLU A 158 -6.93 -23.26 12.45
N ASP A 159 -6.04 -23.32 13.45
CA ASP A 159 -6.22 -22.74 14.78
C ASP A 159 -5.80 -21.27 14.86
N GLN A 160 -5.08 -20.78 13.83
CA GLN A 160 -4.64 -19.39 13.77
C GLN A 160 -5.76 -18.45 13.33
N PHE A 161 -5.76 -17.24 13.89
CA PHE A 161 -6.63 -16.18 13.44
C PHE A 161 -5.92 -14.82 13.47
N ILE A 162 -5.71 -14.22 12.28
CA ILE A 162 -5.10 -12.91 12.19
C ILE A 162 -6.10 -11.84 12.63
N HIS A 163 -5.71 -11.08 13.64
CA HIS A 163 -6.39 -9.85 14.04
C HIS A 163 -5.43 -8.69 13.83
N THR A 164 -5.62 -7.94 12.79
CA THR A 164 -4.78 -6.77 12.50
C THR A 164 -5.65 -5.54 12.24
N GLN A 165 -5.16 -4.39 12.69
CA GLN A 165 -5.76 -3.08 12.46
C GLN A 165 -4.92 -2.22 11.50
N TYR A 166 -3.92 -2.83 10.90
CA TYR A 166 -2.91 -2.11 10.13
C TYR A 166 -3.20 -2.12 8.64
N PHE A 167 -2.74 -1.06 7.98
CA PHE A 167 -2.75 -0.91 6.53
C PHE A 167 -1.33 -0.87 6.00
N ALA A 168 -1.10 -1.50 4.84
CA ALA A 168 0.15 -1.41 4.09
C ALA A 168 -0.07 -0.62 2.80
N LEU A 169 0.93 0.16 2.40
CA LEU A 169 0.94 0.92 1.16
C LEU A 169 1.93 0.29 0.17
N VAL A 170 1.45 -0.07 -1.01
CA VAL A 170 2.23 -0.74 -2.06
C VAL A 170 2.34 0.18 -3.27
N ASP A 171 3.56 0.33 -3.81
CA ASP A 171 3.83 1.15 -4.99
C ASP A 171 3.59 0.40 -6.32
N ARG A 172 3.77 1.12 -7.45
CA ARG A 172 3.57 0.60 -8.81
C ARG A 172 4.49 -0.56 -9.19
N GLN A 173 5.57 -0.81 -8.42
CA GLN A 173 6.51 -1.91 -8.61
C GLN A 173 6.27 -3.08 -7.64
N GLY A 174 5.19 -3.05 -6.84
CA GLY A 174 4.92 -4.09 -5.85
C GLY A 174 5.79 -4.00 -4.60
N LYS A 175 6.31 -2.82 -4.25
CA LYS A 175 7.10 -2.58 -3.04
C LYS A 175 6.21 -2.02 -1.94
N VAL A 176 6.29 -2.56 -0.75
CA VAL A 176 5.65 -1.99 0.44
C VAL A 176 6.45 -0.78 0.89
N ARG A 177 5.80 0.39 0.98
CA ARG A 177 6.46 1.69 1.15
C ARG A 177 6.05 2.40 2.44
N GLY A 178 6.97 3.23 2.93
CA GLY A 178 6.72 4.13 4.05
C GLY A 178 6.79 3.45 5.41
N LYS A 179 5.66 3.17 5.98
CA LYS A 179 5.49 2.45 7.25
C LYS A 179 4.25 1.57 7.21
N ILE A 180 4.02 0.81 8.25
CA ILE A 180 2.74 0.13 8.49
C ILE A 180 1.86 1.12 9.28
N TYR A 181 0.67 1.40 8.77
CA TYR A 181 -0.22 2.44 9.28
C TYR A 181 -1.28 1.85 10.20
N ASP A 182 -1.43 2.39 11.41
CA ASP A 182 -2.53 1.98 12.30
C ASP A 182 -3.86 2.59 11.80
N GLY A 183 -4.71 1.74 11.23
CA GLY A 183 -5.98 2.14 10.63
C GLY A 183 -7.03 2.67 11.63
N LEU A 184 -6.81 2.49 12.95
CA LEU A 184 -7.67 3.06 13.99
C LEU A 184 -7.25 4.47 14.41
N LYS A 185 -6.01 4.87 14.10
CA LYS A 185 -5.47 6.20 14.48
C LYS A 185 -5.67 7.20 13.35
N VAL A 186 -6.44 8.24 13.62
CA VAL A 186 -6.75 9.30 12.65
C VAL A 186 -5.48 9.90 12.04
N LEU A 187 -4.47 10.21 12.84
CA LEU A 187 -3.22 10.81 12.37
C LEU A 187 -2.45 9.88 11.42
N GLU A 188 -2.51 8.57 11.61
CA GLU A 188 -1.85 7.60 10.73
C GLU A 188 -2.61 7.40 9.43
N VAL A 189 -3.95 7.46 9.47
CA VAL A 189 -4.78 7.45 8.26
C VAL A 189 -4.55 8.73 7.43
N GLU A 190 -4.41 9.88 8.07
CA GLU A 190 -4.04 11.13 7.36
C GLU A 190 -2.62 11.04 6.77
N GLN A 191 -1.66 10.44 7.48
CA GLN A 191 -0.32 10.19 6.95
C GLN A 191 -0.37 9.24 5.74
N LEU A 192 -1.15 8.16 5.80
CA LEU A 192 -1.37 7.25 4.67
C LEU A 192 -1.89 7.99 3.44
N LYS A 193 -2.89 8.87 3.61
CA LYS A 193 -3.41 9.70 2.50
C LYS A 193 -2.30 10.57 1.89
N GLN A 194 -1.50 11.25 2.70
CA GLN A 194 -0.38 12.06 2.20
C GLN A 194 0.64 11.23 1.44
N ASP A 195 0.95 10.02 1.93
CA ASP A 195 1.94 9.14 1.32
C ASP A 195 1.42 8.51 0.02
N ILE A 196 0.12 8.19 -0.09
CA ILE A 196 -0.54 7.85 -1.36
C ILE A 196 -0.35 9.00 -2.37
N SER A 197 -0.66 10.25 -1.96
CA SER A 197 -0.51 11.42 -2.83
C SER A 197 0.93 11.63 -3.32
N LYS A 198 1.94 11.30 -2.51
CA LYS A 198 3.34 11.35 -2.92
C LYS A 198 3.65 10.29 -3.97
N LEU A 199 3.24 9.03 -3.75
CA LEU A 199 3.46 7.94 -4.69
C LEU A 199 2.72 8.13 -6.02
N LEU A 200 1.56 8.77 -6.02
CA LEU A 200 0.82 9.11 -7.24
C LEU A 200 1.58 10.12 -8.11
N LYS A 201 2.46 10.93 -7.52
CA LYS A 201 3.28 11.95 -8.19
C LYS A 201 4.70 11.46 -8.57
N GLU A 202 5.12 10.30 -8.09
CA GLU A 202 6.36 9.63 -8.49
C GLU A 202 6.20 8.98 -9.88
#